data_bb4b60fc121d975ff6637636863f0c09
#
_entry.id   bb4b60fc121d975ff6637636863f0c09
#
_cell.length_a   1.000
_cell.length_b   1.000
_cell.length_c   1.000
_cell.angle_alpha   90.00
_cell.angle_beta   90.00
_cell.angle_gamma   90.00
#
_symmetry.space_group_name_H-M   'P 1'
#
loop_
_entity.id
_entity.type
_entity.pdbx_description
1 polymer ?
#
loop_
_entity_poly.entity_id
_entity_poly.type
_entity_poly.pdbx_seq_one_letter_code
_entity_poly.pdbx_strand_id
1 'polypeptide(L)'
;MKRKISRLFFLLGVLLLDRSAVLSQDMVARGQYIFALAGGCACHTVPKGTLHAGGRAFPIPFGTVYSTNITQDKETGLGNWSDKQINDAMTKGIRPDGSRILPVMPYEKYSGMTQEDLKALTTYLRTIKAVKKATPELKTWAPFARSLGTPIFLKVFGRFSNATKEAPRNGVERGRYLVDHVSLCGDCHTPRNSIGVPQQSLYLAGAGEKIGPLGQAVPNITPDKDTGIGDWKQADIVELLHTGTKPDLDNVQGLMYEVIQGTSGGYKDMKKEDALAIAAYLKSLPPIKNKIK
;
A
#
# COMPACT_ATOMS: atom_id res chain seq x y z
N MET A 1 27.49 -47.09 22.92
CA MET A 1 26.53 -46.65 21.83
C MET A 1 25.57 -45.54 22.23
N LYS A 2 25.06 -45.42 23.45
CA LYS A 2 24.04 -44.40 23.86
C LYS A 2 24.52 -42.93 23.84
N ARG A 3 25.80 -42.61 24.01
CA ARG A 3 26.32 -41.24 24.00
C ARG A 3 26.46 -40.60 22.59
N LYS A 4 26.62 -41.38 21.52
CA LYS A 4 26.72 -40.84 20.15
C LYS A 4 25.35 -40.42 19.55
N ILE A 5 24.27 -41.09 19.93
CA ILE A 5 22.92 -40.81 19.47
C ILE A 5 22.42 -39.48 20.05
N SER A 6 22.70 -39.22 21.34
CA SER A 6 22.28 -37.96 22.00
C SER A 6 22.93 -36.70 21.37
N ARG A 7 24.20 -36.77 20.95
CA ARG A 7 24.87 -35.63 20.26
C ARG A 7 24.36 -35.39 18.86
N LEU A 8 23.92 -36.42 18.13
CA LEU A 8 23.38 -36.30 16.81
C LEU A 8 21.99 -35.60 16.82
N PHE A 9 21.13 -35.95 17.77
CA PHE A 9 19.83 -35.30 17.95
C PHE A 9 19.97 -33.84 18.40
N PHE A 10 20.95 -33.50 19.23
CA PHE A 10 21.21 -32.14 19.67
C PHE A 10 21.73 -31.27 18.51
N LEU A 11 22.64 -31.77 17.69
CA LEU A 11 23.15 -31.08 16.50
C LEU A 11 22.05 -30.89 15.42
N LEU A 12 21.18 -31.88 15.20
CA LEU A 12 20.06 -31.75 14.30
C LEU A 12 19.04 -30.71 14.79
N GLY A 13 18.76 -30.67 16.09
CA GLY A 13 17.87 -29.70 16.71
C GLY A 13 18.37 -28.26 16.56
N VAL A 14 19.67 -28.03 16.78
CA VAL A 14 20.30 -26.70 16.61
C VAL A 14 20.30 -26.27 15.17
N LEU A 15 20.58 -27.16 14.20
CA LEU A 15 20.51 -26.85 12.76
C LEU A 15 19.10 -26.53 12.27
N LEU A 16 18.06 -27.16 12.82
CA LEU A 16 16.67 -26.88 12.49
C LEU A 16 16.20 -25.56 13.10
N LEU A 17 16.65 -25.21 14.31
CA LEU A 17 16.36 -23.93 14.95
C LEU A 17 16.99 -22.76 14.19
N ASP A 18 18.24 -22.89 13.74
CA ASP A 18 18.92 -21.87 12.93
C ASP A 18 18.20 -21.64 11.60
N ARG A 19 17.80 -22.66 10.89
CA ARG A 19 17.05 -22.53 9.64
C ARG A 19 15.71 -21.85 9.82
N SER A 20 14.98 -22.17 10.88
CA SER A 20 13.70 -21.55 11.18
C SER A 20 13.84 -20.07 11.54
N ALA A 21 14.88 -19.69 12.26
CA ALA A 21 15.19 -18.32 12.61
C ALA A 21 15.59 -17.50 11.35
N VAL A 22 16.41 -18.05 10.47
CA VAL A 22 16.80 -17.42 9.20
C VAL A 22 15.58 -17.20 8.31
N LEU A 23 14.75 -18.22 8.11
CA LEU A 23 13.51 -18.08 7.31
C LEU A 23 12.55 -17.03 7.89
N SER A 24 12.49 -16.91 9.22
CA SER A 24 11.69 -15.88 9.88
C SER A 24 12.25 -14.48 9.64
N GLN A 25 13.57 -14.31 9.69
CA GLN A 25 14.23 -13.04 9.41
C GLN A 25 14.07 -12.63 7.95
N ASP A 26 14.19 -13.55 7.00
CA ASP A 26 13.96 -13.31 5.57
C ASP A 26 12.51 -12.86 5.30
N MET A 27 11.53 -13.47 5.96
CA MET A 27 10.13 -13.07 5.85
C MET A 27 9.86 -11.68 6.42
N VAL A 28 10.47 -11.33 7.55
CA VAL A 28 10.36 -9.98 8.13
C VAL A 28 11.00 -8.94 7.20
N ALA A 29 12.20 -9.21 6.69
CA ALA A 29 12.90 -8.31 5.76
C ALA A 29 12.11 -8.10 4.46
N ARG A 30 11.55 -9.18 3.88
CA ARG A 30 10.64 -9.09 2.74
C ARG A 30 9.40 -8.26 3.07
N GLY A 31 8.78 -8.51 4.22
CA GLY A 31 7.60 -7.77 4.68
C GLY A 31 7.88 -6.30 4.89
N GLN A 32 9.02 -5.94 5.45
CA GLN A 32 9.48 -4.56 5.59
C GLN A 32 9.65 -3.88 4.22
N TYR A 33 10.21 -4.60 3.26
CA TYR A 33 10.37 -4.11 1.90
C TYR A 33 9.01 -3.87 1.23
N ILE A 34 8.08 -4.82 1.28
CA ILE A 34 6.71 -4.66 0.75
C ILE A 34 6.00 -3.49 1.44
N PHE A 35 6.18 -3.34 2.74
CA PHE A 35 5.63 -2.22 3.51
C PHE A 35 6.18 -0.87 3.03
N ALA A 36 7.48 -0.77 2.77
CA ALA A 36 8.10 0.42 2.21
C ALA A 36 7.53 0.75 0.83
N LEU A 37 7.37 -0.27 -0.05
CA LEU A 37 6.76 -0.11 -1.37
C LEU A 37 5.26 0.27 -1.31
N ALA A 38 4.57 -0.07 -0.24
CA ALA A 38 3.20 0.40 0.04
C ALA A 38 3.17 1.83 0.63
N GLY A 39 4.25 2.59 0.50
CA GLY A 39 4.40 3.95 0.99
C GLY A 39 4.63 4.05 2.51
N GLY A 40 5.20 3.02 3.13
CA GLY A 40 5.56 3.01 4.56
C GLY A 40 4.38 3.28 5.50
N CYS A 41 3.15 2.99 5.03
CA CYS A 41 1.90 3.31 5.71
C CYS A 41 1.74 4.78 6.11
N ALA A 42 2.17 5.71 5.25
CA ALA A 42 1.90 7.14 5.42
C ALA A 42 0.41 7.41 5.73
N CYS A 43 -0.51 6.64 5.15
CA CYS A 43 -1.95 6.71 5.42
C CYS A 43 -2.31 6.40 6.88
N HIS A 44 -1.55 5.56 7.60
CA HIS A 44 -1.80 5.19 9.00
C HIS A 44 -0.95 6.00 9.99
N THR A 45 -0.39 7.12 9.56
CA THR A 45 0.40 8.03 10.39
C THR A 45 -0.10 9.47 10.19
N VAL A 46 -0.47 10.13 11.27
CA VAL A 46 -0.77 11.58 11.22
C VAL A 46 0.54 12.34 11.03
N PRO A 47 0.59 13.38 10.17
CA PRO A 47 1.80 14.20 10.03
C PRO A 47 2.35 14.63 11.39
N LYS A 48 3.65 14.43 11.62
CA LYS A 48 4.34 14.67 12.91
C LYS A 48 3.78 13.86 14.10
N GLY A 49 2.91 12.87 13.85
CA GLY A 49 2.35 12.01 14.89
C GLY A 49 3.13 10.71 15.08
N THR A 50 2.63 9.88 16.00
CA THR A 50 3.22 8.55 16.26
C THR A 50 3.01 7.62 15.07
N LEU A 51 4.08 6.99 14.62
CA LEU A 51 4.07 6.09 13.47
C LEU A 51 3.07 4.95 13.65
N HIS A 52 2.32 4.68 12.60
CA HIS A 52 1.37 3.56 12.48
C HIS A 52 0.21 3.57 13.48
N ALA A 53 0.11 4.61 14.32
CA ALA A 53 -0.90 4.70 15.36
C ALA A 53 -2.28 5.22 14.84
N GLY A 54 -2.43 5.39 13.55
CA GLY A 54 -3.68 5.82 12.91
C GLY A 54 -4.08 7.25 13.20
N GLY A 55 -5.33 7.59 12.88
CA GLY A 55 -5.93 8.90 13.14
C GLY A 55 -5.79 9.92 12.02
N ARG A 56 -5.20 9.57 10.87
CA ARG A 56 -5.16 10.44 9.69
C ARG A 56 -6.58 10.57 9.11
N ALA A 57 -7.02 11.80 8.91
CA ALA A 57 -8.34 12.10 8.40
C ALA A 57 -8.38 12.00 6.86
N PHE A 58 -9.42 11.36 6.34
CA PHE A 58 -9.72 11.26 4.92
C PHE A 58 -11.12 11.80 4.68
N PRO A 59 -11.27 12.97 4.05
CA PRO A 59 -12.56 13.48 3.61
C PRO A 59 -13.18 12.53 2.59
N ILE A 60 -14.47 12.28 2.75
CA ILE A 60 -15.29 11.50 1.80
C ILE A 60 -16.59 12.25 1.53
N PRO A 61 -17.33 11.96 0.45
CA PRO A 61 -18.54 12.73 0.08
C PRO A 61 -19.60 12.83 1.19
N PHE A 62 -19.61 11.89 2.12
CA PHE A 62 -20.59 11.82 3.22
C PHE A 62 -19.97 11.95 4.62
N GLY A 63 -18.75 12.49 4.73
CA GLY A 63 -18.13 12.74 6.03
C GLY A 63 -16.61 12.67 6.07
N THR A 64 -16.06 12.19 7.19
CA THR A 64 -14.62 12.00 7.38
C THR A 64 -14.37 10.63 8.00
N VAL A 65 -13.54 9.82 7.34
CA VAL A 65 -13.02 8.56 7.89
C VAL A 65 -11.60 8.77 8.41
N TYR A 66 -11.25 8.03 9.46
CA TYR A 66 -9.91 8.08 10.04
C TYR A 66 -9.21 6.74 9.86
N SER A 67 -7.92 6.77 9.52
CA SER A 67 -7.10 5.56 9.45
C SER A 67 -6.98 4.90 10.82
N THR A 68 -6.97 3.58 10.82
CA THR A 68 -6.90 2.79 12.05
C THR A 68 -5.46 2.65 12.56
N ASN A 69 -5.31 2.40 13.85
CA ASN A 69 -4.06 1.98 14.47
C ASN A 69 -3.68 0.59 13.96
N ILE A 70 -2.51 0.46 13.32
CA ILE A 70 -2.00 -0.81 12.79
C ILE A 70 -0.81 -1.34 13.59
N THR A 71 -0.56 -0.81 14.80
CA THR A 71 0.45 -1.31 15.73
C THR A 71 -0.04 -2.57 16.47
N GLN A 72 0.84 -3.23 17.20
CA GLN A 72 0.50 -4.43 17.98
C GLN A 72 -0.16 -4.13 19.35
N ASP A 73 -0.76 -2.97 19.50
CA ASP A 73 -1.60 -2.69 20.68
C ASP A 73 -2.83 -3.60 20.67
N LYS A 74 -3.12 -4.24 21.80
CA LYS A 74 -4.18 -5.24 21.91
C LYS A 74 -5.59 -4.65 21.96
N GLU A 75 -5.74 -3.41 22.43
CA GLU A 75 -7.05 -2.76 22.59
C GLU A 75 -7.40 -1.91 21.38
N THR A 76 -6.43 -1.19 20.83
CA THR A 76 -6.69 -0.15 19.82
C THR A 76 -6.08 -0.46 18.45
N GLY A 77 -5.22 -1.50 18.37
CA GLY A 77 -4.49 -1.88 17.16
C GLY A 77 -4.78 -3.33 16.71
N LEU A 78 -3.75 -3.96 16.13
CA LEU A 78 -3.84 -5.31 15.54
C LEU A 78 -3.44 -6.43 16.52
N GLY A 79 -3.06 -6.12 17.78
CA GLY A 79 -2.44 -7.07 18.69
C GLY A 79 -3.28 -8.32 19.01
N ASN A 80 -4.61 -8.19 19.00
CA ASN A 80 -5.56 -9.30 19.23
C ASN A 80 -6.08 -9.94 17.92
N TRP A 81 -5.69 -9.45 16.74
CA TRP A 81 -6.16 -10.00 15.48
C TRP A 81 -5.33 -11.22 15.09
N SER A 82 -5.93 -12.25 14.51
CA SER A 82 -5.19 -13.32 13.84
C SER A 82 -4.60 -12.83 12.51
N ASP A 83 -3.59 -13.52 11.98
CA ASP A 83 -3.01 -13.21 10.66
C ASP A 83 -4.06 -13.27 9.56
N LYS A 84 -4.99 -14.25 9.64
CA LYS A 84 -6.12 -14.34 8.72
C LYS A 84 -7.02 -13.10 8.78
N GLN A 85 -7.30 -12.57 9.96
CA GLN A 85 -8.12 -11.36 10.13
C GLN A 85 -7.42 -10.12 9.58
N ILE A 86 -6.10 -9.99 9.76
CA ILE A 86 -5.31 -8.93 9.15
C ILE A 86 -5.37 -9.04 7.62
N ASN A 87 -5.17 -10.23 7.06
CA ASN A 87 -5.25 -10.46 5.62
C ASN A 87 -6.65 -10.21 5.06
N ASP A 88 -7.71 -10.64 5.75
CA ASP A 88 -9.09 -10.37 5.34
C ASP A 88 -9.41 -8.86 5.36
N ALA A 89 -8.88 -8.11 6.33
CA ALA A 89 -8.99 -6.66 6.35
C ALA A 89 -8.26 -5.99 5.17
N MET A 90 -7.04 -6.45 4.88
CA MET A 90 -6.22 -5.90 3.79
C MET A 90 -6.75 -6.26 2.39
N THR A 91 -7.35 -7.42 2.19
CA THR A 91 -7.72 -7.91 0.85
C THR A 91 -9.21 -7.98 0.58
N LYS A 92 -10.04 -7.97 1.63
CA LYS A 92 -11.50 -8.08 1.53
C LYS A 92 -12.24 -6.91 2.20
N GLY A 93 -11.53 -6.07 2.95
CA GLY A 93 -12.13 -4.99 3.73
C GLY A 93 -13.06 -5.47 4.84
N ILE A 94 -12.77 -6.61 5.47
CA ILE A 94 -13.59 -7.21 6.54
C ILE A 94 -12.80 -7.18 7.85
N ARG A 95 -13.39 -6.60 8.90
CA ARG A 95 -12.84 -6.59 10.26
C ARG A 95 -13.17 -7.88 11.03
N PRO A 96 -12.50 -8.15 12.16
CA PRO A 96 -12.79 -9.32 13.01
C PRO A 96 -14.23 -9.42 13.50
N ASP A 97 -14.91 -8.30 13.69
CA ASP A 97 -16.32 -8.21 14.07
C ASP A 97 -17.30 -8.34 12.90
N GLY A 98 -16.80 -8.63 11.70
CA GLY A 98 -17.57 -8.73 10.46
C GLY A 98 -17.94 -7.40 9.82
N SER A 99 -17.65 -6.27 10.45
CA SER A 99 -17.93 -4.95 9.88
C SER A 99 -17.05 -4.64 8.66
N ARG A 100 -17.56 -3.79 7.76
CA ARG A 100 -16.85 -3.40 6.55
C ARG A 100 -15.94 -2.20 6.79
N ILE A 101 -14.75 -2.26 6.20
CA ILE A 101 -13.88 -1.12 6.03
C ILE A 101 -14.41 -0.32 4.83
N LEU A 102 -14.47 1.01 4.96
CA LEU A 102 -14.86 1.87 3.84
C LEU A 102 -13.78 1.79 2.74
N PRO A 103 -14.16 1.84 1.43
CA PRO A 103 -13.25 1.67 0.31
C PRO A 103 -12.33 2.90 0.07
N VAL A 104 -12.00 3.62 1.12
CA VAL A 104 -10.88 4.56 1.21
C VAL A 104 -9.57 3.78 1.42
N MET A 105 -9.62 2.65 2.14
CA MET A 105 -8.53 1.69 2.13
C MET A 105 -8.64 0.82 0.87
N PRO A 106 -7.60 0.74 0.04
CA PRO A 106 -7.69 0.13 -1.29
C PRO A 106 -7.55 -1.41 -1.26
N TYR A 107 -8.31 -2.08 -0.39
CA TYR A 107 -8.25 -3.54 -0.22
C TYR A 107 -8.60 -4.32 -1.50
N GLU A 108 -9.38 -3.74 -2.42
CA GLU A 108 -9.66 -4.33 -3.72
C GLU A 108 -8.40 -4.49 -4.59
N LYS A 109 -7.44 -3.57 -4.44
CA LYS A 109 -6.15 -3.63 -5.13
C LYS A 109 -5.21 -4.60 -4.43
N TYR A 110 -5.12 -4.55 -3.11
CA TYR A 110 -4.34 -5.49 -2.32
C TYR A 110 -4.80 -6.95 -2.50
N SER A 111 -6.06 -7.19 -2.92
CA SER A 111 -6.53 -8.55 -3.25
C SER A 111 -5.72 -9.22 -4.36
N GLY A 112 -5.06 -8.44 -5.22
CA GLY A 112 -4.16 -8.94 -6.27
C GLY A 112 -2.74 -9.30 -5.82
N MET A 113 -2.36 -8.99 -4.57
CA MET A 113 -1.06 -9.39 -4.03
C MET A 113 -0.90 -10.91 -3.97
N THR A 114 0.34 -11.39 -4.06
CA THR A 114 0.63 -12.81 -3.82
C THR A 114 0.42 -13.18 -2.37
N GLN A 115 0.10 -14.45 -2.11
CA GLN A 115 -0.01 -14.96 -0.74
C GLN A 115 1.31 -14.87 0.03
N GLU A 116 2.44 -14.98 -0.69
CA GLU A 116 3.77 -14.84 -0.10
C GLU A 116 4.04 -13.41 0.35
N ASP A 117 3.72 -12.40 -0.48
CA ASP A 117 3.88 -10.99 -0.11
C ASP A 117 2.91 -10.57 1.01
N LEU A 118 1.67 -11.06 1.00
CA LEU A 118 0.71 -10.83 2.09
C LEU A 118 1.20 -11.43 3.39
N LYS A 119 1.73 -12.67 3.37
CA LYS A 119 2.30 -13.33 4.54
C LYS A 119 3.52 -12.56 5.06
N ALA A 120 4.42 -12.14 4.18
CA ALA A 120 5.59 -11.36 4.55
C ALA A 120 5.19 -10.02 5.18
N LEU A 121 4.24 -9.29 4.56
CA LEU A 121 3.73 -8.04 5.09
C LEU A 121 3.08 -8.23 6.47
N THR A 122 2.26 -9.25 6.65
CA THR A 122 1.64 -9.56 7.95
C THR A 122 2.71 -9.90 9.00
N THR A 123 3.73 -10.69 8.63
CA THR A 123 4.85 -11.01 9.50
C THR A 123 5.60 -9.75 9.97
N TYR A 124 5.84 -8.80 9.05
CA TYR A 124 6.44 -7.53 9.42
C TYR A 124 5.52 -6.68 10.31
N LEU A 125 4.23 -6.58 10.00
CA LEU A 125 3.27 -5.85 10.84
C LEU A 125 3.28 -6.36 12.30
N ARG A 126 3.55 -7.67 12.52
CA ARG A 126 3.69 -8.25 13.86
C ARG A 126 4.91 -7.73 14.64
N THR A 127 5.90 -7.18 13.97
CA THR A 127 7.09 -6.60 14.61
C THR A 127 6.90 -5.15 15.05
N ILE A 128 5.83 -4.46 14.61
CA ILE A 128 5.61 -3.06 14.90
C ILE A 128 5.27 -2.89 16.40
N LYS A 129 6.05 -2.05 17.08
CA LYS A 129 5.87 -1.79 18.51
C LYS A 129 4.46 -1.29 18.82
N ALA A 130 3.84 -1.84 19.85
CA ALA A 130 2.51 -1.44 20.30
C ALA A 130 2.47 0.04 20.75
N VAL A 131 1.45 0.74 20.28
CA VAL A 131 1.12 2.12 20.67
C VAL A 131 -0.35 2.18 20.99
N LYS A 132 -0.71 2.46 22.24
CA LYS A 132 -2.11 2.61 22.66
C LYS A 132 -2.64 3.96 22.19
N LYS A 133 -3.45 3.94 21.11
CA LYS A 133 -4.12 5.13 20.57
C LYS A 133 -5.41 4.72 19.90
N ALA A 134 -6.53 5.16 20.43
CA ALA A 134 -7.83 4.93 19.83
C ALA A 134 -7.96 5.68 18.50
N THR A 135 -8.55 5.03 17.51
CA THR A 135 -8.94 5.66 16.25
C THR A 135 -10.17 6.54 16.48
N PRO A 136 -10.19 7.80 16.02
CA PRO A 136 -11.40 8.59 16.07
C PRO A 136 -12.57 7.91 15.33
N GLU A 137 -13.77 8.12 15.83
CA GLU A 137 -14.96 7.57 15.19
C GLU A 137 -15.21 8.18 13.81
N LEU A 138 -15.88 7.41 12.95
CA LEU A 138 -16.34 7.87 11.64
C LEU A 138 -17.31 9.05 11.84
N LYS A 139 -16.94 10.21 11.37
CA LYS A 139 -17.84 11.39 11.31
C LYS A 139 -18.61 11.33 10.00
N THR A 140 -19.89 11.01 10.03
CA THR A 140 -20.71 10.86 8.82
C THR A 140 -22.17 11.26 9.07
N TRP A 141 -22.81 11.83 8.03
CA TRP A 141 -24.26 11.98 7.99
C TRP A 141 -24.98 10.74 7.42
N ALA A 142 -24.20 9.72 6.97
CA ALA A 142 -24.70 8.45 6.45
C ALA A 142 -24.48 7.32 7.46
N PRO A 143 -25.31 7.13 8.49
CA PRO A 143 -25.08 6.20 9.59
C PRO A 143 -24.92 4.74 9.15
N PHE A 144 -25.55 4.36 8.03
CA PHE A 144 -25.49 3.00 7.47
C PHE A 144 -24.39 2.82 6.40
N ALA A 145 -23.46 3.77 6.26
CA ALA A 145 -22.42 3.72 5.23
C ALA A 145 -21.60 2.42 5.26
N ARG A 146 -21.27 1.91 6.45
CA ARG A 146 -20.51 0.65 6.58
C ARG A 146 -21.37 -0.60 6.43
N SER A 147 -22.54 -0.64 7.05
CA SER A 147 -23.37 -1.84 7.13
C SER A 147 -24.16 -2.11 5.84
N LEU A 148 -24.63 -1.08 5.17
CA LEU A 148 -25.45 -1.20 3.96
C LEU A 148 -24.77 -0.55 2.73
N GLY A 149 -24.28 0.68 2.87
CA GLY A 149 -23.72 1.45 1.77
C GLY A 149 -22.48 0.79 1.15
N THR A 150 -21.52 0.35 1.98
CA THR A 150 -20.29 -0.30 1.47
C THR A 150 -20.57 -1.62 0.76
N PRO A 151 -21.39 -2.58 1.28
CA PRO A 151 -21.74 -3.77 0.53
C PRO A 151 -22.40 -3.49 -0.81
N ILE A 152 -23.34 -2.56 -0.87
CA ILE A 152 -24.00 -2.16 -2.13
C ILE A 152 -22.98 -1.53 -3.09
N PHE A 153 -22.16 -0.58 -2.61
CA PHE A 153 -21.10 0.05 -3.40
C PHE A 153 -20.16 -0.99 -4.01
N LEU A 154 -19.68 -1.95 -3.22
CA LEU A 154 -18.79 -3.01 -3.67
C LEU A 154 -19.46 -3.96 -4.66
N LYS A 155 -20.74 -4.25 -4.49
CA LYS A 155 -21.49 -5.10 -5.44
C LYS A 155 -21.62 -4.46 -6.81
N VAL A 156 -21.76 -3.12 -6.87
CA VAL A 156 -21.96 -2.38 -8.13
C VAL A 156 -20.63 -1.94 -8.75
N PHE A 157 -19.71 -1.45 -7.95
CA PHE A 157 -18.48 -0.79 -8.40
C PHE A 157 -17.20 -1.51 -7.97
N GLY A 158 -17.29 -2.48 -7.07
CA GLY A 158 -16.13 -3.21 -6.56
C GLY A 158 -15.39 -3.96 -7.66
N ARG A 159 -14.05 -3.85 -7.65
CA ARG A 159 -13.16 -4.44 -8.65
C ARG A 159 -12.03 -5.20 -7.95
N PHE A 160 -12.38 -6.30 -7.33
CA PHE A 160 -11.40 -7.19 -6.71
C PHE A 160 -10.55 -7.86 -7.79
N SER A 161 -9.24 -7.84 -7.60
CA SER A 161 -8.32 -8.60 -8.41
C SER A 161 -8.20 -10.04 -7.89
N ASN A 162 -7.98 -10.98 -8.80
CA ASN A 162 -7.56 -12.30 -8.39
C ASN A 162 -6.13 -12.24 -7.84
N ALA A 163 -5.87 -12.96 -6.76
CA ALA A 163 -4.53 -13.03 -6.19
C ALA A 163 -3.53 -13.53 -7.25
N THR A 164 -2.44 -12.81 -7.41
CA THR A 164 -1.32 -13.21 -8.27
C THR A 164 -0.70 -14.48 -7.69
N LYS A 165 -0.53 -15.52 -8.51
CA LYS A 165 0.03 -16.81 -8.05
C LYS A 165 1.47 -16.67 -7.60
N GLU A 166 2.29 -16.03 -8.44
CA GLU A 166 3.72 -15.77 -8.21
C GLU A 166 4.04 -14.33 -8.64
N ALA A 167 4.73 -13.57 -7.79
CA ALA A 167 5.10 -12.20 -8.13
C ALA A 167 6.11 -12.20 -9.30
N PRO A 168 5.83 -11.46 -10.39
CA PRO A 168 6.78 -11.34 -11.48
C PRO A 168 8.12 -10.80 -10.98
N ARG A 169 9.24 -11.30 -11.53
CA ARG A 169 10.58 -10.99 -11.00
C ARG A 169 11.19 -9.73 -11.58
N ASN A 170 10.83 -9.36 -12.82
CA ASN A 170 11.43 -8.24 -13.54
C ASN A 170 10.52 -7.70 -14.65
N GLY A 171 10.97 -6.66 -15.32
CA GLY A 171 10.34 -6.08 -16.50
C GLY A 171 8.97 -5.46 -16.27
N VAL A 172 8.23 -5.26 -17.35
CA VAL A 172 6.93 -4.56 -17.34
C VAL A 172 5.91 -5.25 -16.44
N GLU A 173 5.88 -6.58 -16.41
CA GLU A 173 4.94 -7.34 -15.57
C GLU A 173 5.24 -7.15 -14.06
N ARG A 174 6.52 -7.06 -13.68
CA ARG A 174 6.91 -6.72 -12.32
C ARG A 174 6.45 -5.30 -11.98
N GLY A 175 6.67 -4.36 -12.89
CA GLY A 175 6.22 -2.98 -12.73
C GLY A 175 4.70 -2.88 -12.58
N ARG A 176 3.94 -3.62 -13.41
CA ARG A 176 2.49 -3.72 -13.30
C ARG A 176 2.06 -4.22 -11.93
N TYR A 177 2.62 -5.34 -11.47
CA TYR A 177 2.31 -5.92 -10.17
C TYR A 177 2.55 -4.91 -9.03
N LEU A 178 3.69 -4.22 -9.08
CA LEU A 178 4.01 -3.21 -8.06
C LEU A 178 3.04 -2.02 -8.12
N VAL A 179 2.79 -1.45 -9.29
CA VAL A 179 1.91 -0.29 -9.47
C VAL A 179 0.46 -0.60 -9.10
N ASP A 180 -0.04 -1.78 -9.48
CA ASP A 180 -1.46 -2.11 -9.34
C ASP A 180 -1.80 -2.73 -7.98
N HIS A 181 -0.85 -3.45 -7.34
CA HIS A 181 -1.16 -4.26 -6.17
C HIS A 181 -0.30 -3.98 -4.92
N VAL A 182 0.82 -3.30 -5.06
CA VAL A 182 1.72 -3.03 -3.92
C VAL A 182 1.80 -1.53 -3.64
N SER A 183 2.33 -0.75 -4.59
CA SER A 183 2.54 0.70 -4.45
C SER A 183 1.27 1.51 -4.69
N LEU A 184 0.27 0.94 -5.37
CA LEU A 184 -1.07 1.49 -5.58
C LEU A 184 -1.07 2.90 -6.19
N CYS A 185 -0.19 3.15 -7.16
CA CYS A 185 -0.05 4.47 -7.79
C CYS A 185 -1.40 4.98 -8.34
N GLY A 186 -2.20 4.06 -8.91
CA GLY A 186 -3.52 4.37 -9.43
C GLY A 186 -4.56 4.81 -8.39
N ASP A 187 -4.33 4.57 -7.10
CA ASP A 187 -5.27 5.03 -6.06
C ASP A 187 -5.24 6.56 -5.90
N CYS A 188 -4.08 7.15 -6.07
CA CYS A 188 -3.88 8.60 -6.07
C CYS A 188 -3.94 9.20 -7.47
N HIS A 189 -3.29 8.58 -8.45
CA HIS A 189 -3.11 9.15 -9.80
C HIS A 189 -4.27 8.86 -10.78
N THR A 190 -5.37 8.26 -10.33
CA THR A 190 -6.59 8.09 -11.12
C THR A 190 -7.71 8.95 -10.54
N PRO A 191 -8.34 9.83 -11.32
CA PRO A 191 -9.40 10.68 -10.80
C PRO A 191 -10.62 9.84 -10.42
N ARG A 192 -11.37 10.33 -9.43
CA ARG A 192 -12.63 9.73 -8.98
C ARG A 192 -13.80 10.64 -9.38
N ASN A 193 -14.95 10.04 -9.63
CA ASN A 193 -16.18 10.81 -9.83
C ASN A 193 -16.75 11.31 -8.48
N SER A 194 -17.86 12.06 -8.52
CA SER A 194 -18.51 12.65 -7.34
C SER A 194 -18.93 11.66 -6.25
N ILE A 195 -19.09 10.39 -6.58
CA ILE A 195 -19.43 9.32 -5.63
C ILE A 195 -18.21 8.47 -5.24
N GLY A 196 -17.00 8.91 -5.60
CA GLY A 196 -15.74 8.27 -5.19
C GLY A 196 -15.30 7.09 -6.06
N VAL A 197 -15.96 6.80 -7.19
CA VAL A 197 -15.58 5.70 -8.09
C VAL A 197 -14.43 6.11 -9.00
N PRO A 198 -13.30 5.34 -9.07
CA PRO A 198 -12.19 5.63 -9.97
C PRO A 198 -12.62 5.58 -11.45
N GLN A 199 -12.22 6.59 -12.23
CA GLN A 199 -12.49 6.69 -13.66
C GLN A 199 -11.44 5.90 -14.45
N GLN A 200 -11.74 4.66 -14.80
CA GLN A 200 -10.77 3.73 -15.42
C GLN A 200 -10.25 4.21 -16.80
N SER A 201 -11.05 4.98 -17.55
CA SER A 201 -10.60 5.61 -18.80
C SER A 201 -9.48 6.65 -18.59
N LEU A 202 -9.32 7.14 -17.37
CA LEU A 202 -8.28 8.07 -16.95
C LEU A 202 -7.27 7.42 -15.97
N TYR A 203 -7.07 6.11 -16.09
CA TYR A 203 -6.16 5.39 -15.20
C TYR A 203 -4.74 5.99 -15.26
N LEU A 204 -4.22 6.39 -14.10
CA LEU A 204 -2.92 7.06 -13.92
C LEU A 204 -2.79 8.43 -14.60
N ALA A 205 -3.88 9.01 -15.11
CA ALA A 205 -3.84 10.29 -15.80
C ALA A 205 -3.92 11.52 -14.87
N GLY A 206 -3.78 11.31 -13.56
CA GLY A 206 -3.78 12.39 -12.57
C GLY A 206 -5.18 12.85 -12.14
N ALA A 207 -5.25 13.67 -11.10
CA ALA A 207 -6.49 14.22 -10.54
C ALA A 207 -6.29 15.65 -10.05
N GLY A 208 -7.27 16.54 -10.29
CA GLY A 208 -7.27 17.90 -9.75
C GLY A 208 -7.60 17.94 -8.25
N GLU A 209 -7.40 19.07 -7.60
CA GLU A 209 -7.55 19.23 -6.14
C GLU A 209 -8.92 18.76 -5.60
N LYS A 210 -10.01 19.04 -6.30
CA LYS A 210 -11.38 18.69 -5.87
C LYS A 210 -11.63 17.17 -5.82
N ILE A 211 -10.87 16.38 -6.56
CA ILE A 211 -11.06 14.94 -6.75
C ILE A 211 -9.79 14.13 -6.50
N GLY A 212 -8.72 14.82 -6.11
CA GLY A 212 -7.46 14.22 -5.69
C GLY A 212 -7.49 13.74 -4.24
N PRO A 213 -6.56 12.86 -3.85
CA PRO A 213 -6.46 12.37 -2.49
C PRO A 213 -6.13 13.52 -1.51
N LEU A 214 -6.83 13.55 -0.40
CA LEU A 214 -6.66 14.57 0.63
C LEU A 214 -6.78 16.03 0.13
N GLY A 215 -7.53 16.26 -0.95
CA GLY A 215 -7.68 17.59 -1.53
C GLY A 215 -6.43 18.12 -2.25
N GLN A 216 -5.54 17.24 -2.68
CA GLN A 216 -4.32 17.61 -3.41
C GLN A 216 -4.46 17.25 -4.90
N ALA A 217 -3.98 18.15 -5.76
CA ALA A 217 -3.78 17.80 -7.16
C ALA A 217 -2.64 16.80 -7.30
N VAL A 218 -2.83 15.78 -8.13
CA VAL A 218 -1.81 14.78 -8.44
C VAL A 218 -1.56 14.72 -9.94
N PRO A 219 -0.30 14.66 -10.38
CA PRO A 219 0.04 14.75 -11.79
C PRO A 219 -0.39 13.53 -12.60
N ASN A 220 -0.50 13.73 -13.91
CA ASN A 220 -0.60 12.67 -14.90
C ASN A 220 0.75 11.93 -14.98
N ILE A 221 0.75 10.62 -14.75
CA ILE A 221 1.93 9.76 -14.86
C ILE A 221 1.84 8.76 -16.02
N THR A 222 0.91 8.98 -16.97
CA THR A 222 0.91 8.28 -18.25
C THR A 222 1.97 8.88 -19.19
N PRO A 223 2.40 8.16 -20.26
CA PRO A 223 3.43 8.66 -21.18
C PRO A 223 2.87 9.70 -22.20
N ASP A 224 1.93 10.53 -21.79
CA ASP A 224 1.49 11.69 -22.57
C ASP A 224 2.57 12.79 -22.53
N LYS A 225 2.93 13.33 -23.71
CA LYS A 225 4.01 14.30 -23.82
C LYS A 225 3.63 15.69 -23.31
N ASP A 226 2.36 16.05 -23.45
CA ASP A 226 1.90 17.40 -23.11
C ASP A 226 1.54 17.56 -21.65
N THR A 227 1.01 16.50 -21.02
CA THR A 227 0.41 16.58 -19.69
C THR A 227 0.94 15.55 -18.69
N GLY A 228 1.76 14.59 -19.16
CA GLY A 228 2.28 13.47 -18.36
C GLY A 228 3.80 13.36 -18.39
N ILE A 229 4.29 12.13 -18.32
CA ILE A 229 5.72 11.80 -18.27
C ILE A 229 6.28 11.34 -19.62
N GLY A 230 5.65 11.77 -20.75
CA GLY A 230 6.02 11.28 -22.08
C GLY A 230 7.46 11.57 -22.46
N ASP A 231 7.99 12.74 -22.11
CA ASP A 231 9.36 13.17 -22.43
C ASP A 231 10.39 12.71 -21.38
N TRP A 232 9.95 12.12 -20.27
CA TRP A 232 10.86 11.62 -19.23
C TRP A 232 11.54 10.32 -19.68
N LYS A 233 12.82 10.20 -19.34
CA LYS A 233 13.56 8.94 -19.46
C LYS A 233 13.17 8.01 -18.30
N GLN A 234 13.40 6.71 -18.45
CA GLN A 234 13.21 5.79 -17.32
C GLN A 234 14.10 6.14 -16.11
N ALA A 235 15.30 6.66 -16.37
CA ALA A 235 16.20 7.14 -15.31
C ALA A 235 15.60 8.28 -14.49
N ASP A 236 14.87 9.18 -15.11
CA ASP A 236 14.22 10.32 -14.43
C ASP A 236 13.11 9.82 -13.50
N ILE A 237 12.37 8.79 -13.92
CA ILE A 237 11.34 8.16 -13.08
C ILE A 237 11.99 7.45 -11.89
N VAL A 238 13.09 6.72 -12.12
CA VAL A 238 13.85 6.05 -11.06
C VAL A 238 14.38 7.06 -10.05
N GLU A 239 14.95 8.16 -10.52
CA GLU A 239 15.46 9.24 -9.68
C GLU A 239 14.34 9.84 -8.83
N LEU A 240 13.19 10.17 -9.45
CA LEU A 240 12.05 10.70 -8.71
C LEU A 240 11.56 9.71 -7.63
N LEU A 241 11.48 8.40 -7.94
CA LEU A 241 11.03 7.40 -6.97
C LEU A 241 11.99 7.28 -5.76
N HIS A 242 13.29 7.50 -5.96
CA HIS A 242 14.28 7.40 -4.88
C HIS A 242 14.47 8.70 -4.09
N THR A 243 14.47 9.83 -4.78
CA THR A 243 14.86 11.12 -4.18
C THR A 243 13.69 12.11 -4.04
N GLY A 244 12.67 11.97 -4.88
CA GLY A 244 11.62 12.96 -5.03
C GLY A 244 11.96 14.09 -6.01
N THR A 245 13.11 14.04 -6.69
CA THR A 245 13.56 15.09 -7.61
C THR A 245 13.02 14.82 -9.02
N LYS A 246 12.42 15.85 -9.62
CA LYS A 246 11.91 15.84 -10.98
C LYS A 246 13.02 16.24 -11.99
N PRO A 247 12.85 15.98 -13.31
CA PRO A 247 13.84 16.38 -14.34
C PRO A 247 14.13 17.88 -14.40
N ASP A 248 13.20 18.72 -13.97
CA ASP A 248 13.35 20.17 -13.86
C ASP A 248 14.07 20.62 -12.57
N LEU A 249 14.58 19.66 -11.78
CA LEU A 249 15.27 19.85 -10.50
C LEU A 249 14.35 20.35 -9.36
N ASP A 250 13.04 20.45 -9.60
CA ASP A 250 12.07 20.69 -8.53
C ASP A 250 11.76 19.39 -7.78
N ASN A 251 11.23 19.50 -6.58
CA ASN A 251 10.96 18.34 -5.73
C ASN A 251 9.44 18.12 -5.55
N VAL A 252 9.05 16.85 -5.45
CA VAL A 252 7.68 16.51 -5.07
C VAL A 252 7.35 17.02 -3.68
N GLN A 253 6.07 17.35 -3.48
CA GLN A 253 5.55 17.89 -2.23
C GLN A 253 4.41 17.01 -1.67
N GLY A 254 3.95 17.36 -0.47
CA GLY A 254 2.77 16.77 0.14
C GLY A 254 2.86 15.26 0.35
N LEU A 255 1.78 14.55 0.05
CA LEU A 255 1.68 13.11 0.30
C LEU A 255 2.71 12.29 -0.48
N MET A 256 3.05 12.69 -1.73
CA MET A 256 4.04 11.97 -2.51
C MET A 256 5.43 12.06 -1.87
N TYR A 257 5.79 13.21 -1.29
CA TYR A 257 7.02 13.35 -0.51
C TYR A 257 7.03 12.40 0.71
N GLU A 258 5.90 12.30 1.43
CA GLU A 258 5.78 11.37 2.58
C GLU A 258 5.94 9.90 2.15
N VAL A 259 5.41 9.52 0.98
CA VAL A 259 5.51 8.17 0.42
C VAL A 259 6.96 7.85 0.01
N ILE A 260 7.67 8.80 -0.57
CA ILE A 260 9.07 8.61 -0.97
C ILE A 260 9.99 8.57 0.25
N GLN A 261 9.87 9.56 1.15
CA GLN A 261 10.81 9.75 2.25
C GLN A 261 10.46 8.97 3.53
N GLY A 262 9.35 8.28 3.56
CA GLY A 262 8.72 7.62 4.70
C GLY A 262 9.64 7.27 5.87
N THR A 263 9.23 7.63 7.09
CA THR A 263 10.05 7.46 8.32
C THR A 263 10.24 5.98 8.68
N SER A 264 9.32 5.11 8.25
CA SER A 264 9.36 3.65 8.50
C SER A 264 9.68 2.84 7.25
N GLY A 265 10.32 3.45 6.28
CA GLY A 265 10.53 2.95 4.93
C GLY A 265 9.62 3.67 3.92
N GLY A 266 10.11 3.85 2.72
CA GLY A 266 9.43 4.53 1.62
C GLY A 266 10.06 4.14 0.29
N TYR A 267 9.67 4.84 -0.79
CA TYR A 267 10.20 4.52 -2.11
C TYR A 267 11.70 4.76 -2.23
N LYS A 268 12.30 5.62 -1.38
CA LYS A 268 13.77 5.78 -1.29
C LYS A 268 14.50 4.46 -1.01
N ASP A 269 13.82 3.50 -0.38
CA ASP A 269 14.37 2.17 -0.04
C ASP A 269 14.06 1.12 -1.12
N MET A 270 13.42 1.53 -2.24
CA MET A 270 13.08 0.66 -3.36
C MET A 270 14.37 0.16 -4.04
N LYS A 271 14.40 -1.13 -4.37
CA LYS A 271 15.47 -1.69 -5.19
C LYS A 271 15.44 -1.06 -6.58
N LYS A 272 16.61 -0.79 -7.13
CA LYS A 272 16.76 -0.17 -8.46
C LYS A 272 16.03 -0.97 -9.55
N GLU A 273 16.04 -2.30 -9.46
CA GLU A 273 15.37 -3.20 -10.39
C GLU A 273 13.86 -3.02 -10.37
N ASP A 274 13.26 -2.82 -9.18
CA ASP A 274 11.83 -2.58 -9.02
C ASP A 274 11.45 -1.16 -9.49
N ALA A 275 12.28 -0.15 -9.23
CA ALA A 275 12.07 1.19 -9.76
C ALA A 275 12.14 1.23 -11.29
N LEU A 276 13.10 0.51 -11.89
CA LEU A 276 13.18 0.33 -13.35
C LEU A 276 11.98 -0.41 -13.92
N ALA A 277 11.48 -1.43 -13.23
CA ALA A 277 10.28 -2.17 -13.63
C ALA A 277 9.03 -1.28 -13.62
N ILE A 278 8.85 -0.45 -12.57
CA ILE A 278 7.78 0.55 -12.52
C ILE A 278 7.93 1.55 -13.66
N ALA A 279 9.12 2.09 -13.90
CA ALA A 279 9.38 3.03 -14.98
C ALA A 279 9.06 2.42 -16.36
N ALA A 280 9.48 1.17 -16.59
CA ALA A 280 9.16 0.43 -17.82
C ALA A 280 7.66 0.23 -18.01
N TYR A 281 6.93 -0.12 -16.93
CA TYR A 281 5.47 -0.27 -16.99
C TYR A 281 4.79 1.05 -17.29
N LEU A 282 5.11 2.14 -16.58
CA LEU A 282 4.51 3.45 -16.81
C LEU A 282 4.74 3.94 -18.25
N LYS A 283 5.93 3.71 -18.79
CA LYS A 283 6.27 4.07 -20.19
C LYS A 283 5.60 3.17 -21.23
N SER A 284 5.12 1.98 -20.86
CA SER A 284 4.40 1.05 -21.75
C SER A 284 2.89 1.32 -21.82
N LEU A 285 2.37 2.18 -20.95
CA LEU A 285 0.94 2.52 -20.94
C LEU A 285 0.54 3.35 -22.16
N PRO A 286 -0.75 3.32 -22.57
CA PRO A 286 -1.25 4.28 -23.54
C PRO A 286 -1.16 5.71 -22.97
N PRO A 287 -0.73 6.69 -23.79
CA PRO A 287 -0.76 8.09 -23.37
C PRO A 287 -2.20 8.57 -23.21
N ILE A 288 -2.48 9.23 -22.10
CA ILE A 288 -3.80 9.83 -21.83
C ILE A 288 -3.60 11.32 -21.58
N LYS A 289 -4.11 12.16 -22.49
CA LYS A 289 -4.03 13.61 -22.32
C LYS A 289 -5.03 14.07 -21.27
N ASN A 290 -4.54 14.54 -20.13
CA ASN A 290 -5.35 15.08 -19.04
C ASN A 290 -4.61 16.23 -18.35
N LYS A 291 -5.04 17.46 -18.63
CA LYS A 291 -4.50 18.66 -18.01
C LYS A 291 -5.12 18.86 -16.62
N ILE A 292 -4.32 18.69 -15.59
CA ILE A 292 -4.74 18.91 -14.21
C ILE A 292 -4.92 20.42 -13.96
N LYS A 293 -6.06 20.79 -13.42
CA LYS A 293 -6.41 22.17 -13.04
C LYS A 293 -6.39 22.32 -11.54
#